data_1299e602bfca21eb8987f28a5cd3cc36
#
_entry.id   1299e602bfca21eb8987f28a5cd3cc36
#
_cell.length_a   1.000
_cell.length_b   1.000
_cell.length_c   1.000
_cell.angle_alpha   90.00
_cell.angle_beta   90.00
_cell.angle_gamma   90.00
#
_symmetry.space_group_name_H-M   'P 1'
#
loop_
_entity.id
_entity.type
_entity.pdbx_description
1 polymer ?
#
loop_
_entity_poly.entity_id
_entity_poly.type
_entity_poly.pdbx_seq_one_letter_code
_entity_poly.pdbx_strand_id
1 'polypeptide(L)'
;MVKHIVLFQVKEGYDPAEVTRIARESLLPLVGKIEGLTHAEVYQTFAGMDIALYCELESREAMAFYADHPLHTEAKSHFFHMLSSRVAADYEV
;
A
#
# COMPACT_ATOMS: atom_id res chain seq x y z
N MET A 1 8.52 16.02 -2.19
CA MET A 1 7.75 14.96 -1.48
C MET A 1 6.77 14.33 -2.45
N VAL A 2 6.79 13.02 -2.55
CA VAL A 2 5.85 12.26 -3.38
C VAL A 2 4.73 11.72 -2.50
N LYS A 3 3.50 11.85 -2.97
CA LYS A 3 2.31 11.26 -2.35
C LYS A 3 1.87 10.09 -3.23
N HIS A 4 1.80 8.91 -2.64
CA HIS A 4 1.45 7.67 -3.33
C HIS A 4 0.11 7.17 -2.79
N ILE A 5 -0.89 7.09 -3.65
CA ILE A 5 -2.24 6.69 -3.27
C ILE A 5 -2.61 5.43 -4.04
N VAL A 6 -3.08 4.41 -3.33
CA VAL A 6 -3.52 3.16 -3.94
C VAL A 6 -4.88 2.79 -3.37
N LEU A 7 -5.77 2.35 -4.26
CA LEU A 7 -7.06 1.80 -3.87
C LEU A 7 -7.11 0.34 -4.32
N PHE A 8 -7.58 -0.52 -3.43
CA PHE A 8 -7.69 -1.94 -3.70
C PHE A 8 -9.13 -2.41 -3.63
N GLN A 9 -9.50 -3.31 -4.53
CA GLN A 9 -10.74 -4.06 -4.48
C GLN A 9 -10.43 -5.50 -4.04
N VAL A 10 -11.11 -5.99 -3.04
CA VAL A 10 -10.93 -7.34 -2.50
C VAL A 10 -11.74 -8.34 -3.33
N LYS A 11 -11.16 -9.50 -3.59
CA LYS A 11 -11.86 -10.59 -4.29
C LYS A 11 -13.06 -11.07 -3.47
N GLU A 12 -14.09 -11.47 -4.19
CA GLU A 12 -15.24 -12.16 -3.58
C GLU A 12 -14.75 -13.39 -2.81
N GLY A 13 -15.29 -13.61 -1.62
CA GLY A 13 -14.89 -14.70 -0.76
C GLY A 13 -13.90 -14.34 0.32
N TYR A 14 -13.27 -13.16 0.23
CA TYR A 14 -12.40 -12.65 1.29
C TYR A 14 -13.09 -11.52 2.03
N ASP A 15 -12.85 -11.45 3.35
CA ASP A 15 -13.38 -10.37 4.19
C ASP A 15 -12.52 -9.12 4.03
N PRO A 16 -13.08 -8.00 3.53
CA PRO A 16 -12.31 -6.76 3.37
C PRO A 16 -11.65 -6.26 4.66
N ALA A 17 -12.30 -6.43 5.82
CA ALA A 17 -11.73 -6.02 7.10
C ALA A 17 -10.48 -6.83 7.42
N GLU A 18 -10.50 -8.14 7.16
CA GLU A 18 -9.36 -9.02 7.40
C GLU A 18 -8.22 -8.73 6.44
N VAL A 19 -8.52 -8.50 5.15
CA VAL A 19 -7.49 -8.16 4.17
C VAL A 19 -6.85 -6.81 4.52
N THR A 20 -7.65 -5.83 4.99
CA THR A 20 -7.13 -4.55 5.45
C THR A 20 -6.15 -4.73 6.61
N ARG A 21 -6.49 -5.60 7.57
CA ARG A 21 -5.62 -5.91 8.71
C ARG A 21 -4.28 -6.49 8.23
N ILE A 22 -4.34 -7.46 7.32
CA ILE A 22 -3.14 -8.10 6.77
C ILE A 22 -2.28 -7.08 6.02
N ALA A 23 -2.90 -6.24 5.18
CA ALA A 23 -2.19 -5.21 4.44
C ALA A 23 -1.52 -4.20 5.39
N ARG A 24 -2.22 -3.78 6.43
CA ARG A 24 -1.68 -2.85 7.42
C ARG A 24 -0.48 -3.45 8.14
N GLU A 25 -0.62 -4.67 8.64
CA GLU A 25 0.46 -5.36 9.37
C GLU A 25 1.67 -5.64 8.48
N SER A 26 1.47 -5.78 7.17
CA SER A 26 2.53 -6.05 6.21
C SER A 26 3.24 -4.77 5.75
N LEU A 27 2.51 -3.68 5.54
CA LEU A 27 3.03 -2.46 4.91
C LEU A 27 3.52 -1.41 5.91
N LEU A 28 2.81 -1.19 7.02
CA LEU A 28 3.19 -0.12 7.95
C LEU A 28 4.59 -0.32 8.56
N PRO A 29 5.03 -1.55 8.88
CA PRO A 29 6.40 -1.74 9.40
C PRO A 29 7.51 -1.38 8.42
N LEU A 30 7.21 -1.18 7.14
CA LEU A 30 8.21 -0.79 6.14
C LEU A 30 8.69 0.65 6.33
N VAL A 31 7.89 1.49 6.98
CA VAL A 31 8.32 2.84 7.37
C VAL A 31 9.45 2.71 8.36
N GLY A 32 10.59 3.34 8.05
CA GLY A 32 11.81 3.21 8.86
C GLY A 32 12.72 2.06 8.44
N LYS A 33 12.23 1.13 7.61
CA LYS A 33 13.04 0.03 7.07
C LYS A 33 13.43 0.25 5.61
N ILE A 34 12.60 0.94 4.84
CA ILE A 34 12.90 1.30 3.46
C ILE A 34 13.23 2.79 3.44
N GLU A 35 14.47 3.11 3.08
CA GLU A 35 14.92 4.49 3.00
C GLU A 35 14.06 5.30 2.05
N GLY A 36 13.65 6.48 2.48
CA GLY A 36 12.82 7.39 1.71
C GLY A 36 11.32 7.21 1.90
N LEU A 37 10.88 6.12 2.50
CA LEU A 37 9.47 5.93 2.88
C LEU A 37 9.28 6.51 4.28
N THR A 38 8.57 7.66 4.35
CA THR A 38 8.47 8.44 5.58
C THR A 38 7.15 8.26 6.32
N HIS A 39 6.09 7.83 5.61
CA HIS A 39 4.77 7.67 6.21
C HIS A 39 3.94 6.70 5.40
N ALA A 40 3.07 5.94 6.07
CA ALA A 40 2.13 5.03 5.42
C ALA A 40 0.87 4.88 6.26
N GLU A 41 -0.28 4.82 5.59
CA GLU A 41 -1.59 4.58 6.20
C GLU A 41 -2.35 3.57 5.37
N VAL A 42 -3.05 2.65 6.02
CA VAL A 42 -3.90 1.66 5.37
C VAL A 42 -5.21 1.60 6.14
N TYR A 43 -6.32 1.88 5.45
CA TYR A 43 -7.65 1.88 6.06
C TYR A 43 -8.66 1.18 5.19
N GLN A 44 -9.63 0.53 5.82
CA GLN A 44 -10.81 0.04 5.13
C GLN A 44 -11.69 1.24 4.79
N THR A 45 -12.18 1.29 3.56
CA THR A 45 -13.05 2.38 3.11
C THR A 45 -14.50 2.09 3.50
N PHE A 46 -15.31 3.14 3.59
CA PHE A 46 -16.75 2.98 3.79
C PHE A 46 -17.55 3.22 2.49
N ALA A 47 -16.87 3.67 1.44
CA ALA A 47 -17.47 3.92 0.13
C ALA A 47 -16.43 3.77 -0.97
N GLY A 48 -16.82 3.29 -2.14
CA GLY A 48 -15.91 3.07 -3.25
C GLY A 48 -15.24 1.71 -3.19
N MET A 49 -13.95 1.65 -3.51
CA MET A 49 -13.18 0.41 -3.39
C MET A 49 -12.96 0.05 -1.92
N ASP A 50 -12.47 -1.14 -1.65
CA ASP A 50 -12.51 -1.71 -0.30
C ASP A 50 -11.43 -1.19 0.65
N ILE A 51 -10.24 -0.86 0.13
CA ILE A 51 -9.09 -0.47 0.95
C ILE A 51 -8.39 0.72 0.33
N ALA A 52 -7.96 1.66 1.17
CA ALA A 52 -7.15 2.80 0.75
C ALA A 52 -5.78 2.74 1.40
N LEU A 53 -4.73 2.90 0.60
CA LEU A 53 -3.34 3.02 1.03
C LEU A 53 -2.85 4.42 0.67
N TYR A 54 -2.18 5.08 1.61
CA TYR A 54 -1.54 6.36 1.38
C TYR A 54 -0.12 6.30 1.91
N CYS A 55 0.86 6.68 1.08
CA CYS A 55 2.26 6.74 1.48
C CYS A 55 2.87 8.09 1.13
N GLU A 56 3.87 8.48 1.92
CA GLU A 56 4.72 9.63 1.63
C GLU A 56 6.15 9.16 1.42
N LEU A 57 6.78 9.62 0.35
CA LEU A 57 8.15 9.30 0.00
C LEU A 57 8.92 10.58 -0.28
N GLU A 58 10.22 10.58 0.02
CA GLU A 58 11.03 11.80 -0.04
C GLU A 58 11.20 12.35 -1.47
N SER A 59 11.16 11.47 -2.48
CA SER A 59 11.44 11.84 -3.87
C SER A 59 10.89 10.79 -4.83
N ARG A 60 10.96 11.09 -6.13
CA ARG A 60 10.61 10.11 -7.16
C ARG A 60 11.58 8.93 -7.17
N GLU A 61 12.87 9.19 -6.88
CA GLU A 61 13.86 8.14 -6.75
C GLU A 61 13.54 7.22 -5.57
N ALA A 62 13.11 7.79 -4.45
CA ALA A 62 12.68 7.01 -3.29
C ALA A 62 11.44 6.16 -3.62
N MET A 63 10.52 6.68 -4.43
CA MET A 63 9.34 5.92 -4.88
C MET A 63 9.76 4.73 -5.73
N ALA A 64 10.70 4.92 -6.67
CA ALA A 64 11.21 3.83 -7.51
C ALA A 64 11.93 2.78 -6.67
N PHE A 65 12.72 3.21 -5.70
CA PHE A 65 13.42 2.33 -4.77
C PHE A 65 12.45 1.49 -3.94
N TYR A 66 11.41 2.13 -3.41
CA TYR A 66 10.35 1.46 -2.65
C TYR A 66 9.62 0.43 -3.52
N ALA A 67 9.24 0.81 -4.74
CA ALA A 67 8.44 -0.04 -5.62
C ALA A 67 9.10 -1.40 -5.89
N ASP A 68 10.42 -1.40 -6.04
CA ASP A 68 11.19 -2.61 -6.38
C ASP A 68 11.88 -3.25 -5.17
N HIS A 69 11.71 -2.69 -3.98
CA HIS A 69 12.42 -3.17 -2.80
C HIS A 69 11.94 -4.57 -2.39
N PRO A 70 12.87 -5.49 -2.05
CA PRO A 70 12.49 -6.86 -1.64
C PRO A 70 11.51 -6.92 -0.47
N LEU A 71 11.63 -6.01 0.50
CA LEU A 71 10.70 -5.97 1.63
C LEU A 71 9.30 -5.59 1.19
N HIS A 72 9.17 -4.72 0.19
CA HIS A 72 7.87 -4.34 -0.37
C HIS A 72 7.26 -5.52 -1.12
N THR A 73 8.06 -6.22 -1.92
CA THR A 73 7.62 -7.41 -2.65
C THR A 73 7.13 -8.49 -1.68
N GLU A 74 7.88 -8.73 -0.60
CA GLU A 74 7.47 -9.69 0.43
C GLU A 74 6.16 -9.27 1.09
N ALA A 75 6.03 -8.00 1.48
CA ALA A 75 4.80 -7.49 2.10
C ALA A 75 3.59 -7.71 1.19
N LYS A 76 3.73 -7.41 -0.10
CA LYS A 76 2.65 -7.62 -1.07
C LYS A 76 2.24 -9.10 -1.18
N SER A 77 3.18 -10.02 -1.03
CA SER A 77 2.89 -11.44 -1.14
C SER A 77 1.87 -11.94 -0.11
N HIS A 78 1.70 -11.21 1.00
CA HIS A 78 0.78 -11.59 2.06
C HIS A 78 -0.68 -11.33 1.72
N PHE A 79 -0.98 -10.42 0.79
CA PHE A 79 -2.37 -10.05 0.53
C PHE A 79 -2.73 -9.81 -0.94
N PHE A 80 -1.76 -9.67 -1.86
CA PHE A 80 -2.07 -9.36 -3.27
C PHE A 80 -2.95 -10.41 -3.93
N HIS A 81 -2.80 -11.69 -3.57
CA HIS A 81 -3.63 -12.76 -4.12
C HIS A 81 -5.11 -12.64 -3.70
N MET A 82 -5.41 -11.83 -2.69
CA MET A 82 -6.77 -11.59 -2.20
C MET A 82 -7.45 -10.41 -2.90
N LEU A 83 -6.75 -9.75 -3.83
CA LEU A 83 -7.25 -8.56 -4.51
C LEU A 83 -7.73 -8.88 -5.92
N SER A 84 -8.85 -8.25 -6.33
CA SER A 84 -9.38 -8.37 -7.69
C SER A 84 -8.92 -7.23 -8.58
N SER A 85 -8.64 -6.05 -8.03
CA SER A 85 -8.15 -4.91 -8.80
C SER A 85 -7.41 -3.91 -7.92
N ARG A 86 -6.65 -3.04 -8.59
CA ARG A 86 -5.83 -2.03 -7.96
C ARG A 86 -5.77 -0.80 -8.86
N VAL A 87 -5.91 0.38 -8.26
CA VAL A 87 -5.73 1.67 -8.95
C VAL A 87 -4.74 2.48 -8.15
N ALA A 88 -3.77 3.09 -8.81
CA ALA A 88 -2.75 3.89 -8.14
C ALA A 88 -2.56 5.24 -8.84
N ALA A 89 -2.20 6.24 -8.04
CA ALA A 89 -1.83 7.56 -8.53
C ALA A 89 -0.73 8.13 -7.63
N ASP A 90 0.28 8.71 -8.26
CA ASP A 90 1.37 9.37 -7.56
C ASP A 90 1.43 10.83 -7.98
N TYR A 91 1.64 11.73 -7.03
CA TYR A 91 1.85 13.14 -7.35
C TYR A 91 2.91 13.72 -6.44
N GLU A 92 3.47 14.84 -6.89
CA GLU A 92 4.57 15.49 -6.18
C GLU A 92 4.14 16.87 -5.69
N VAL A 93 4.53 17.19 -4.48
CA VAL A 93 4.27 18.50 -3.87
C VAL A 93 5.57 19.19 -3.47
#